data_7764a4a1f3682717d5c6476e88da38c0
#
_entry.id   7764a4a1f3682717d5c6476e88da38c0
#
_cell.length_a   1.000
_cell.length_b   1.000
_cell.length_c   1.000
_cell.angle_alpha   90.00
_cell.angle_beta   90.00
_cell.angle_gamma   90.00
#
_symmetry.space_group_name_H-M   'P 1'
#
loop_
_entity.id
_entity.type
_entity.pdbx_description
1 polymer ?
#
loop_
_entity_poly.entity_id
_entity_poly.type
_entity_poly.pdbx_seq_one_letter_code
_entity_poly.pdbx_strand_id
1 'polypeptide(L)'
;MIRESLLIALALLYSAAVAAIGRRLSRPASGVAYGTALATLLMVLLLSESTRQWVDGLLWGMGTGRLLFYLALMTQLCGLFLTLMLATKQWGRRHWWALGGAGVLTGWYVGLWLRVKMLHLATMAGVFSGRRVGFPPAVLWLHIVTGLGVVYIAAWG
;
A
#
# COMPACT_ATOMS: atom_id res chain seq x y z
N MET A 1 3.31 -18.72 9.16
CA MET A 1 4.26 -18.02 10.08
C MET A 1 5.49 -17.46 9.36
N ILE A 2 6.36 -18.28 8.78
CA ILE A 2 7.60 -17.80 8.11
C ILE A 2 7.29 -16.77 7.00
N ARG A 3 6.26 -17.00 6.20
CA ARG A 3 5.88 -16.10 5.10
C ARG A 3 5.38 -14.73 5.60
N GLU A 4 4.64 -14.70 6.68
CA GLU A 4 4.13 -13.46 7.29
C GLU A 4 5.27 -12.67 7.94
N SER A 5 6.17 -13.34 8.66
CA SER A 5 7.34 -12.71 9.25
C SER A 5 8.27 -12.12 8.19
N LEU A 6 8.44 -12.81 7.06
CA LEU A 6 9.23 -12.31 5.94
C LEU A 6 8.60 -11.05 5.32
N LEU A 7 7.28 -11.05 5.11
CA LEU A 7 6.57 -9.88 4.59
C LEU A 7 6.68 -8.67 5.52
N ILE A 8 6.56 -8.90 6.82
CA ILE A 8 6.74 -7.83 7.83
C ILE A 8 8.17 -7.30 7.80
N ALA A 9 9.17 -8.18 7.77
CA ALA A 9 10.58 -7.79 7.71
C ALA A 9 10.89 -6.98 6.44
N LEU A 10 10.40 -7.40 5.27
CA LEU A 10 10.55 -6.66 4.01
C LEU A 10 9.84 -5.30 4.07
N ALA A 11 8.64 -5.24 4.62
CA ALA A 11 7.90 -3.99 4.74
C ALA A 11 8.62 -2.99 5.67
N LEU A 12 9.16 -3.45 6.79
CA LEU A 12 9.97 -2.61 7.69
C LEU A 12 11.25 -2.13 7.00
N LEU A 13 11.92 -3.01 6.25
CA LEU A 13 13.10 -2.64 5.46
C LEU A 13 12.77 -1.57 4.42
N TYR A 14 11.65 -1.71 3.69
CA TYR A 14 11.20 -0.73 2.71
C TYR A 14 10.85 0.61 3.37
N SER A 15 10.17 0.58 4.50
CA SER A 15 9.85 1.78 5.27
C SER A 15 11.11 2.54 5.70
N ALA A 16 12.12 1.83 6.23
CA ALA A 16 13.39 2.41 6.60
C ALA A 16 14.16 2.99 5.40
N ALA A 17 14.19 2.25 4.27
CA ALA A 17 14.84 2.69 3.03
C ALA A 17 14.19 3.95 2.47
N VAL A 18 12.87 3.99 2.41
CA VAL A 18 12.09 5.14 1.93
C VAL A 18 12.31 6.36 2.84
N ALA A 19 12.33 6.18 4.15
CA ALA A 19 12.63 7.25 5.10
C ALA A 19 14.07 7.79 4.93
N ALA A 20 15.03 6.91 4.68
CA ALA A 20 16.42 7.31 4.40
C ALA A 20 16.54 8.14 3.11
N ILE A 21 15.84 7.74 2.05
CA ILE A 21 15.75 8.52 0.80
C ILE A 21 15.06 9.85 1.06
N GLY A 22 13.98 9.87 1.82
CA GLY A 22 13.22 11.08 2.14
C GLY A 22 14.07 12.17 2.80
N ARG A 23 15.08 11.80 3.58
CA ARG A 23 16.03 12.75 4.19
C ARG A 23 16.90 13.46 3.15
N ARG A 24 17.11 12.87 1.98
CA ARG A 24 17.97 13.40 0.90
C ARG A 24 17.19 14.17 -0.15
N LEU A 25 15.86 14.08 -0.16
CA LEU A 25 15.02 14.72 -1.14
C LEU A 25 14.60 16.14 -0.70
N SER A 26 14.26 16.98 -1.67
CA SER A 26 13.65 18.29 -1.45
C SER A 26 12.28 18.17 -0.78
N ARG A 27 11.81 19.23 -0.12
CA ARG A 27 10.62 19.18 0.73
C ARG A 27 9.37 18.50 0.14
N PRO A 28 8.87 18.81 -1.07
CA PRO A 28 7.66 18.13 -1.55
C PRO A 28 7.90 16.62 -1.80
N ALA A 29 9.08 16.25 -2.28
CA ALA A 29 9.44 14.86 -2.54
C ALA A 29 9.70 14.08 -1.24
N SER A 30 10.25 14.70 -0.21
CA SER A 30 10.41 14.07 1.10
C SER A 30 9.07 13.72 1.75
N GLY A 31 8.05 14.55 1.55
CA GLY A 31 6.68 14.28 2.01
C GLY A 31 6.10 13.00 1.39
N VAL A 32 6.35 12.77 0.11
CA VAL A 32 5.95 11.52 -0.58
C VAL A 32 6.65 10.31 0.05
N ALA A 33 7.95 10.40 0.30
CA ALA A 33 8.71 9.33 0.92
C ALA A 33 8.20 9.00 2.33
N TYR A 34 7.99 9.98 3.18
CA TYR A 34 7.46 9.77 4.53
C TYR A 34 6.03 9.25 4.52
N GLY A 35 5.18 9.76 3.62
CA GLY A 35 3.82 9.23 3.42
C GLY A 35 3.82 7.77 3.00
N THR A 36 4.76 7.37 2.13
CA THR A 36 4.95 5.97 1.71
C THR A 36 5.40 5.09 2.88
N ALA A 37 6.33 5.56 3.70
CA ALA A 37 6.77 4.84 4.90
C ALA A 37 5.60 4.63 5.87
N LEU A 38 4.79 5.66 6.10
CA LEU A 38 3.60 5.57 6.94
C LEU A 38 2.56 4.60 6.38
N ALA A 39 2.29 4.64 5.07
CA ALA A 39 1.38 3.71 4.40
C ALA A 39 1.88 2.26 4.52
N THR A 40 3.19 2.04 4.43
CA THR A 40 3.81 0.73 4.62
C THR A 40 3.57 0.20 6.03
N LEU A 41 3.76 1.02 7.05
CA LEU A 41 3.51 0.65 8.45
C LEU A 41 2.03 0.35 8.68
N LEU A 42 1.14 1.17 8.15
CA LEU A 42 -0.30 0.96 8.24
C LEU A 42 -0.71 -0.37 7.57
N MET A 43 -0.15 -0.66 6.39
CA MET A 43 -0.40 -1.92 5.70
C MET A 43 0.05 -3.13 6.54
N VAL A 44 1.22 -3.04 7.19
CA VAL A 44 1.72 -4.11 8.07
C VAL A 44 0.78 -4.33 9.26
N LEU A 45 0.33 -3.26 9.88
CA LEU A 45 -0.64 -3.36 10.99
C LEU A 45 -1.95 -4.01 10.54
N LEU A 46 -2.43 -3.67 9.36
CA LEU A 46 -3.66 -4.22 8.79
C LEU A 46 -3.51 -5.63 8.19
N LEU A 47 -2.31 -6.21 8.15
CA LEU A 47 -2.13 -7.63 7.83
C LEU A 47 -2.76 -8.53 8.88
N SER A 48 -2.77 -8.12 10.14
CA SER A 48 -3.41 -8.86 11.23
C SER A 48 -4.94 -8.80 11.10
N GLU A 49 -5.57 -9.96 11.17
CA GLU A 49 -7.02 -10.07 11.15
C GLU A 49 -7.65 -9.38 12.37
N SER A 50 -7.05 -9.53 13.54
CA SER A 50 -7.50 -8.89 14.78
C SER A 50 -7.52 -7.37 14.64
N THR A 51 -6.48 -6.78 14.04
CA THR A 51 -6.41 -5.33 13.79
C THR A 51 -7.50 -4.89 12.83
N ARG A 52 -7.75 -5.65 11.75
CA ARG A 52 -8.84 -5.34 10.82
C ARG A 52 -10.21 -5.39 11.48
N GLN A 53 -10.47 -6.41 12.30
CA GLN A 53 -11.73 -6.53 13.04
C GLN A 53 -11.93 -5.38 14.04
N TRP A 54 -10.85 -4.98 14.71
CA TRP A 54 -10.88 -3.83 15.60
C TRP A 54 -11.21 -2.53 14.85
N VAL A 55 -10.60 -2.33 13.68
CA VAL A 55 -10.89 -1.19 12.79
C VAL A 55 -12.34 -1.23 12.29
N ASP A 56 -12.84 -2.42 11.93
CA ASP A 56 -14.23 -2.60 11.53
C ASP A 56 -15.20 -2.18 12.63
N GLY A 57 -14.88 -2.49 13.90
CA GLY A 57 -15.68 -2.09 15.05
C GLY A 57 -15.66 -0.60 15.35
N LEU A 58 -14.53 0.08 15.08
CA LEU A 58 -14.35 1.51 15.32
C LEU A 58 -14.96 2.41 14.25
N LEU A 59 -14.91 1.96 12.99
CA LEU A 59 -15.30 2.78 11.85
C LEU A 59 -16.67 2.36 11.29
N TRP A 60 -16.71 2.10 10.02
CA TRP A 60 -17.96 1.86 9.29
C TRP A 60 -18.46 0.40 9.31
N GLY A 61 -17.96 -0.41 10.22
CA GLY A 61 -18.33 -1.80 10.37
C GLY A 61 -17.60 -2.72 9.38
N MET A 62 -18.13 -3.95 9.21
CA MET A 62 -17.46 -5.04 8.47
C MET A 62 -16.89 -4.62 7.13
N GLY A 63 -15.65 -5.01 6.88
CA GLY A 63 -14.93 -4.79 5.62
C GLY A 63 -14.17 -3.47 5.52
N THR A 64 -14.31 -2.55 6.49
CA THR A 64 -13.57 -1.27 6.50
C THR A 64 -12.07 -1.48 6.68
N GLY A 65 -11.66 -2.38 7.57
CA GLY A 65 -10.25 -2.72 7.77
C GLY A 65 -9.62 -3.30 6.51
N ARG A 66 -10.36 -4.09 5.74
CA ARG A 66 -9.89 -4.62 4.47
C ARG A 66 -9.80 -3.56 3.38
N LEU A 67 -10.76 -2.65 3.32
CA LEU A 67 -10.69 -1.48 2.43
C LEU A 67 -9.43 -0.66 2.74
N LEU A 68 -9.20 -0.33 4.01
CA LEU A 68 -8.02 0.43 4.43
C LEU A 68 -6.72 -0.31 4.10
N PHE A 69 -6.69 -1.63 4.24
CA PHE A 69 -5.54 -2.42 3.82
C PHE A 69 -5.22 -2.24 2.34
N TYR A 70 -6.22 -2.36 1.46
CA TYR A 70 -6.01 -2.19 0.02
C TYR A 70 -5.67 -0.75 -0.35
N LEU A 71 -6.26 0.24 0.32
CA LEU A 71 -5.90 1.65 0.12
C LEU A 71 -4.45 1.92 0.56
N ALA A 72 -4.04 1.38 1.70
CA ALA A 72 -2.66 1.49 2.18
C ALA A 72 -1.69 0.78 1.23
N LEU A 73 -2.03 -0.40 0.73
CA LEU A 73 -1.25 -1.14 -0.26
C LEU A 73 -1.07 -0.35 -1.56
N MET A 74 -2.14 0.22 -2.11
CA MET A 74 -2.06 1.02 -3.34
C MET A 74 -1.28 2.30 -3.12
N THR A 75 -1.47 2.97 -1.99
CA THR A 75 -0.70 4.16 -1.62
C THR A 75 0.79 3.83 -1.48
N GLN A 76 1.12 2.71 -0.87
CA GLN A 76 2.49 2.25 -0.74
C GLN A 76 3.13 1.94 -2.10
N LEU A 77 2.45 1.19 -2.97
CA LEU A 77 2.96 0.87 -4.30
C LEU A 77 3.21 2.13 -5.14
N CYS A 78 2.23 3.03 -5.19
CA CYS A 78 2.37 4.30 -5.89
C CYS A 78 3.48 5.17 -5.27
N GLY A 79 3.57 5.18 -3.94
CA GLY A 79 4.57 5.92 -3.20
C GLY A 79 5.99 5.38 -3.43
N LEU A 80 6.18 4.06 -3.43
CA LEU A 80 7.46 3.43 -3.76
C LEU A 80 7.89 3.78 -5.18
N PHE A 81 6.98 3.64 -6.13
CA PHE A 81 7.24 3.98 -7.53
C PHE A 81 7.61 5.47 -7.68
N LEU A 82 6.85 6.35 -7.08
CA LEU A 82 7.08 7.78 -7.13
C LEU A 82 8.41 8.17 -6.46
N THR A 83 8.72 7.59 -5.31
CA THR A 83 9.99 7.81 -4.61
C THR A 83 11.17 7.35 -5.47
N LEU A 84 11.05 6.21 -6.12
CA LEU A 84 12.06 5.67 -7.04
C LEU A 84 12.30 6.64 -8.21
N MET A 85 11.24 7.12 -8.84
CA MET A 85 11.33 8.03 -9.97
C MET A 85 11.90 9.40 -9.59
N LEU A 86 11.54 9.92 -8.42
CA LEU A 86 12.07 11.18 -7.90
C LEU A 86 13.54 11.05 -7.51
N ALA A 87 13.93 9.94 -6.90
CA ALA A 87 15.31 9.69 -6.49
C ALA A 87 16.25 9.51 -7.70
N THR A 88 15.78 8.89 -8.78
CA THR A 88 16.55 8.70 -10.01
C THR A 88 16.45 9.85 -11.00
N LYS A 89 15.64 10.87 -10.69
CA LYS A 89 15.34 12.00 -11.60
C LYS A 89 14.80 11.57 -12.97
N GLN A 90 14.16 10.42 -13.04
CA GLN A 90 13.58 9.86 -14.27
C GLN A 90 12.08 10.15 -14.40
N TRP A 91 11.62 11.24 -13.81
CA TRP A 91 10.21 11.62 -13.88
C TRP A 91 9.85 12.07 -15.29
N GLY A 92 8.81 11.47 -15.87
CA GLY A 92 8.33 11.78 -17.20
C GLY A 92 6.83 11.66 -17.35
N ARG A 93 6.30 12.15 -18.48
CA ARG A 93 4.86 12.17 -18.77
C ARG A 93 4.19 10.80 -18.67
N ARG A 94 4.92 9.73 -19.00
CA ARG A 94 4.41 8.34 -18.93
C ARG A 94 4.08 7.90 -17.52
N HIS A 95 4.77 8.43 -16.51
CA HIS A 95 4.57 8.06 -15.11
C HIS A 95 3.26 8.65 -14.55
N TRP A 96 2.81 9.78 -15.07
CA TRP A 96 1.50 10.33 -14.74
C TRP A 96 0.35 9.42 -15.17
N TRP A 97 0.47 8.78 -16.33
CA TRP A 97 -0.53 7.81 -16.81
C TRP A 97 -0.59 6.58 -15.91
N ALA A 98 0.56 6.07 -15.43
CA ALA A 98 0.60 4.96 -14.50
C ALA A 98 -0.07 5.30 -13.16
N LEU A 99 0.22 6.47 -12.60
CA LEU A 99 -0.43 6.96 -11.37
C LEU A 99 -1.92 7.22 -11.56
N GLY A 100 -2.31 7.80 -12.70
CA GLY A 100 -3.71 7.99 -13.05
C GLY A 100 -4.46 6.66 -13.15
N GLY A 101 -3.88 5.66 -13.79
CA GLY A 101 -4.45 4.30 -13.87
C GLY A 101 -4.61 3.66 -12.49
N ALA A 102 -3.61 3.78 -11.62
CA ALA A 102 -3.71 3.31 -10.24
C ALA A 102 -4.82 4.02 -9.45
N GLY A 103 -4.96 5.34 -9.65
CA GLY A 103 -6.04 6.13 -9.07
C GLY A 103 -7.43 5.67 -9.53
N VAL A 104 -7.61 5.39 -10.82
CA VAL A 104 -8.85 4.86 -11.38
C VAL A 104 -9.19 3.49 -10.79
N LEU A 105 -8.23 2.59 -10.73
CA LEU A 105 -8.43 1.26 -10.13
C LEU A 105 -8.80 1.34 -8.65
N THR A 106 -8.14 2.22 -7.90
CA THR A 106 -8.45 2.46 -6.49
C THR A 106 -9.85 3.02 -6.32
N GLY A 107 -10.23 4.01 -7.14
CA GLY A 107 -11.58 4.58 -7.14
C GLY A 107 -12.65 3.56 -7.50
N TRP A 108 -12.39 2.71 -8.48
CA TRP A 108 -13.27 1.59 -8.83
C TRP A 108 -13.47 0.62 -7.66
N TYR A 109 -12.38 0.24 -6.99
CA TYR A 109 -12.44 -0.64 -5.82
C TYR A 109 -13.26 -0.02 -4.68
N VAL A 110 -13.02 1.25 -4.37
CA VAL A 110 -13.79 1.98 -3.36
C VAL A 110 -15.27 2.06 -3.74
N GLY A 111 -15.58 2.34 -5.00
CA GLY A 111 -16.95 2.38 -5.50
C GLY A 111 -17.67 1.04 -5.36
N LEU A 112 -17.01 -0.07 -5.71
CA LEU A 112 -17.55 -1.41 -5.51
C LEU A 112 -17.79 -1.72 -4.03
N TRP A 113 -16.84 -1.35 -3.17
CA TRP A 113 -16.97 -1.56 -1.73
C TRP A 113 -18.16 -0.77 -1.16
N LEU A 114 -18.31 0.50 -1.53
CA LEU A 114 -19.46 1.33 -1.13
C LEU A 114 -20.78 0.75 -1.64
N ARG A 115 -20.83 0.27 -2.88
CA ARG A 115 -22.02 -0.38 -3.44
C ARG A 115 -22.42 -1.61 -2.63
N VAL A 116 -21.47 -2.46 -2.25
CA VAL A 116 -21.72 -3.63 -1.42
C VAL A 116 -22.26 -3.22 -0.05
N LYS A 117 -21.67 -2.21 0.56
CA LYS A 117 -22.15 -1.66 1.86
C LYS A 117 -23.58 -1.14 1.77
N MET A 118 -23.89 -0.35 0.75
CA MET A 118 -25.21 0.27 0.58
C MET A 118 -26.31 -0.76 0.29
N LEU A 119 -25.98 -1.84 -0.42
CA LEU A 119 -26.93 -2.90 -0.74
C LEU A 119 -27.15 -3.90 0.40
N HIS A 120 -26.42 -3.78 1.52
CA HIS A 120 -26.49 -4.70 2.68
C HIS A 120 -26.42 -6.20 2.30
N LEU A 121 -25.61 -6.53 1.28
CA LEU A 121 -25.43 -7.91 0.85
C LEU A 121 -24.58 -8.66 1.88
N ALA A 122 -25.23 -9.35 2.83
CA ALA A 122 -24.59 -10.10 3.90
C ALA A 122 -23.57 -11.14 3.38
N THR A 123 -23.84 -11.77 2.25
CA THR A 123 -22.94 -12.71 1.57
C THR A 123 -21.66 -12.05 1.09
N MET A 124 -21.73 -10.82 0.63
CA MET A 124 -20.57 -10.06 0.20
C MET A 124 -19.79 -9.46 1.39
N ALA A 125 -20.46 -9.13 2.49
CA ALA A 125 -19.81 -8.74 3.72
C ALA A 125 -18.89 -9.86 4.24
N GLY A 126 -19.31 -11.13 4.17
CA GLY A 126 -18.47 -12.28 4.47
C GLY A 126 -17.22 -12.40 3.61
N VAL A 127 -17.28 -11.97 2.34
CA VAL A 127 -16.10 -11.93 1.45
C VAL A 127 -15.08 -10.91 1.93
N PHE A 128 -15.54 -9.79 2.52
CA PHE A 128 -14.65 -8.74 3.02
C PHE A 128 -14.12 -9.02 4.44
N SER A 129 -14.81 -9.79 5.27
CA SER A 129 -14.45 -9.99 6.67
C SER A 129 -13.66 -11.27 6.95
N GLY A 130 -13.97 -12.38 6.32
CA GLY A 130 -13.46 -13.70 6.72
C GLY A 130 -12.29 -14.25 5.92
N ARG A 131 -11.89 -13.65 4.81
CA ARG A 131 -10.79 -14.17 3.98
C ARG A 131 -9.44 -13.56 4.36
N ARG A 132 -8.41 -14.41 4.33
CA ARG A 132 -7.03 -13.95 4.42
C ARG A 132 -6.77 -12.91 3.32
N VAL A 133 -6.13 -11.81 3.69
CA VAL A 133 -5.68 -10.82 2.73
C VAL A 133 -4.54 -11.43 1.93
N GLY A 134 -4.71 -11.54 0.62
CA GLY A 134 -3.71 -12.09 -0.29
C GLY A 134 -3.29 -11.08 -1.33
N PHE A 135 -2.05 -11.21 -1.80
CA PHE A 135 -1.54 -10.42 -2.92
C PHE A 135 -1.71 -11.21 -4.22
N PRO A 136 -2.30 -10.65 -5.27
CA PRO A 136 -2.16 -11.20 -6.60
C PRO A 136 -0.67 -11.35 -6.96
N PRO A 137 -0.25 -12.43 -7.65
CA PRO A 137 1.17 -12.65 -7.95
C PRO A 137 1.86 -11.48 -8.66
N ALA A 138 1.17 -10.83 -9.59
CA ALA A 138 1.69 -9.67 -10.30
C ALA A 138 1.94 -8.47 -9.38
N VAL A 139 1.04 -8.21 -8.43
CA VAL A 139 1.18 -7.14 -7.44
C VAL A 139 2.33 -7.45 -6.49
N LEU A 140 2.49 -8.71 -6.08
CA LEU A 140 3.59 -9.15 -5.23
C LEU A 140 4.94 -8.94 -5.91
N TRP A 141 5.08 -9.33 -7.17
CA TRP A 141 6.31 -9.13 -7.94
C TRP A 141 6.63 -7.65 -8.14
N LEU A 142 5.65 -6.85 -8.52
CA LEU A 142 5.84 -5.41 -8.67
C LEU A 142 6.30 -4.77 -7.35
N HIS A 143 5.73 -5.19 -6.23
CA HIS A 143 6.08 -4.72 -4.90
C HIS A 143 7.53 -5.08 -4.54
N ILE A 144 7.95 -6.33 -4.79
CA ILE A 144 9.31 -6.79 -4.54
C ILE A 144 10.31 -6.00 -5.38
N VAL A 145 10.09 -5.90 -6.69
CA VAL A 145 11.03 -5.23 -7.61
C VAL A 145 11.15 -3.74 -7.27
N THR A 146 10.04 -3.06 -7.05
CA THR A 146 10.05 -1.63 -6.72
C THR A 146 10.67 -1.38 -5.34
N GLY A 147 10.36 -2.22 -4.37
CA GLY A 147 10.91 -2.12 -3.01
C GLY A 147 12.43 -2.38 -2.99
N LEU A 148 12.90 -3.38 -3.71
CA LEU A 148 14.33 -3.66 -3.84
C LEU A 148 15.07 -2.51 -4.55
N GLY A 149 14.45 -1.90 -5.56
CA GLY A 149 14.99 -0.70 -6.21
C GLY A 149 15.17 0.46 -5.23
N VAL A 150 14.18 0.68 -4.37
CA VAL A 150 14.24 1.72 -3.32
C VAL A 150 15.35 1.39 -2.31
N VAL A 151 15.47 0.14 -1.88
CA VAL A 151 16.55 -0.30 -0.96
C VAL A 151 17.92 -0.10 -1.58
N TYR A 152 18.07 -0.46 -2.86
CA TYR A 152 19.32 -0.27 -3.59
C TYR A 152 19.73 1.22 -3.62
N ILE A 153 18.82 2.12 -3.97
CA ILE A 153 19.11 3.56 -4.01
C ILE A 153 19.40 4.10 -2.60
N ALA A 154 18.71 3.63 -1.58
CA ALA A 154 18.97 4.03 -0.20
C ALA A 154 20.38 3.64 0.25
N ALA A 155 20.87 2.48 -0.18
CA ALA A 155 22.18 1.96 0.19
C ALA A 155 23.34 2.61 -0.59
N TRP A 156 23.18 2.87 -1.88
CA TRP A 156 24.26 3.30 -2.78
C TRP A 156 24.15 4.74 -3.29
N GLY A 157 22.97 5.30 -3.18
CA GLY A 157 22.72 6.70 -3.55
C GLY A 157 23.02 7.65 -2.41
#